data_0223d26e774b3e75b2c3b6d27947afd7
#
_entry.id   0223d26e774b3e75b2c3b6d27947afd7
#
_cell.length_a   1.000
_cell.length_b   1.000
_cell.length_c   1.000
_cell.angle_alpha   90.00
_cell.angle_beta   90.00
_cell.angle_gamma   90.00
#
_symmetry.space_group_name_H-M   'P 1'
#
loop_
_entity.id
_entity.type
_entity.pdbx_description
1 polymer ?
#
loop_
_entity_poly.entity_id
_entity_poly.type
_entity_poly.pdbx_seq_one_letter_code
_entity_poly.pdbx_strand_id
1 'polypeptide(L)'
;KIHFPEVKAGQALISGSAIASVEANLQPTLFPASDWNWEKAGKEVMEKTPKELLPEDKNARISVAYEAEAATLKGKFRKKEHRKQTGVFFEKGKGNSIEWNVSTGLAQVYALRFKYMNTTRKPMPVLMKFIDSKGVVLKEDILTFPETPDKWKMMSTTTGTFINAGHYKVLLSAENMEGLAFDALDIQ
;
A
#
# COMPACT_ATOMS: atom_id res chain seq x y z
N LYS A 1 11.94 -29.97 2.06
CA LYS A 1 13.40 -29.78 2.39
C LYS A 1 14.05 -29.28 1.12
N ILE A 2 14.51 -28.05 1.11
CA ILE A 2 15.29 -27.49 0.01
C ILE A 2 16.70 -28.02 0.21
N HIS A 3 17.17 -28.75 -0.77
CA HIS A 3 18.56 -29.33 -0.75
C HIS A 3 19.46 -28.30 -1.45
N PHE A 4 20.32 -27.65 -0.68
CA PHE A 4 21.38 -26.84 -1.27
C PHE A 4 22.56 -27.74 -1.64
N PRO A 5 23.09 -27.62 -2.87
CA PRO A 5 24.31 -28.35 -3.21
C PRO A 5 25.49 -27.83 -2.38
N GLU A 6 26.41 -28.71 -2.02
CA GLU A 6 27.65 -28.32 -1.34
C GLU A 6 28.45 -27.35 -2.23
N VAL A 7 28.70 -26.15 -1.70
CA VAL A 7 29.51 -25.12 -2.38
C VAL A 7 30.95 -25.30 -1.93
N LYS A 8 31.87 -25.58 -2.87
CA LYS A 8 33.28 -25.65 -2.58
C LYS A 8 33.86 -24.29 -2.24
N ALA A 9 34.88 -24.26 -1.38
CA ALA A 9 35.57 -23.02 -1.02
C ALA A 9 36.03 -22.25 -2.26
N GLY A 10 35.78 -20.95 -2.33
CA GLY A 10 36.11 -20.09 -3.48
C GLY A 10 35.07 -20.04 -4.60
N GLN A 11 33.91 -20.66 -4.42
CA GLN A 11 32.78 -20.60 -5.35
C GLN A 11 31.56 -19.94 -4.68
N ALA A 12 30.84 -19.12 -5.42
CA ALA A 12 29.60 -18.53 -4.96
C ALA A 12 28.41 -19.19 -5.64
N LEU A 13 27.38 -19.50 -4.85
CA LEU A 13 26.10 -19.94 -5.36
C LEU A 13 25.24 -18.68 -5.65
N ILE A 14 24.78 -18.52 -6.87
CA ILE A 14 23.82 -17.48 -7.19
C ILE A 14 22.47 -17.91 -6.64
N SER A 15 21.99 -17.17 -5.64
CA SER A 15 20.67 -17.38 -5.06
C SER A 15 19.86 -16.08 -5.14
N GLY A 16 18.55 -16.19 -5.27
CA GLY A 16 17.65 -15.05 -5.27
C GLY A 16 16.69 -15.01 -6.45
N SER A 17 15.98 -13.93 -6.60
CA SER A 17 14.93 -13.74 -7.61
C SER A 17 15.41 -13.90 -9.06
N ALA A 18 16.71 -13.73 -9.32
CA ALA A 18 17.30 -13.99 -10.63
C ALA A 18 17.28 -15.47 -11.02
N ILE A 19 17.25 -16.39 -10.04
CA ILE A 19 17.18 -17.83 -10.30
C ILE A 19 15.76 -18.27 -10.62
N ALA A 20 14.76 -17.59 -10.06
CA ALA A 20 13.35 -17.91 -10.30
C ALA A 20 12.90 -17.59 -11.74
N SER A 21 13.63 -16.71 -12.43
CA SER A 21 13.37 -16.38 -13.84
C SER A 21 14.20 -17.19 -14.83
N VAL A 22 15.16 -17.94 -14.33
CA VAL A 22 16.03 -18.79 -15.14
C VAL A 22 15.55 -20.21 -14.96
N GLU A 23 14.58 -20.58 -15.77
CA GLU A 23 13.91 -21.86 -15.66
C GLU A 23 14.82 -23.04 -15.55
N ALA A 24 14.27 -23.98 -14.89
CA ALA A 24 14.49 -25.35 -14.52
C ALA A 24 15.51 -26.20 -15.32
N ASN A 25 16.14 -25.73 -16.33
CA ASN A 25 17.17 -26.44 -17.12
C ASN A 25 18.57 -25.90 -16.91
N LEU A 26 18.72 -24.88 -16.06
CA LEU A 26 20.06 -24.40 -15.74
C LEU A 26 20.58 -25.16 -14.53
N GLN A 27 21.50 -26.03 -14.78
CA GLN A 27 22.40 -26.47 -13.73
C GLN A 27 22.98 -25.21 -13.08
N PRO A 28 23.03 -25.14 -11.74
CA PRO A 28 23.59 -23.96 -11.08
C PRO A 28 25.03 -23.80 -11.59
N THR A 29 25.23 -22.69 -12.32
CA THR A 29 26.56 -22.38 -12.80
C THR A 29 27.33 -21.83 -11.62
N LEU A 30 28.30 -22.59 -11.16
CA LEU A 30 29.20 -22.18 -10.10
C LEU A 30 30.30 -21.32 -10.72
N PHE A 31 30.35 -20.03 -10.32
CA PHE A 31 31.42 -19.14 -10.74
C PHE A 31 32.43 -18.95 -9.60
N PRO A 32 33.74 -18.89 -9.91
CA PRO A 32 34.70 -18.38 -8.95
C PRO A 32 34.29 -17.00 -8.47
N ALA A 33 34.29 -16.79 -7.18
CA ALA A 33 33.83 -15.51 -6.61
C ALA A 33 34.65 -14.30 -7.10
N SER A 34 35.93 -14.53 -7.46
CA SER A 34 36.84 -13.52 -8.00
C SER A 34 36.48 -13.01 -9.39
N ASP A 35 35.74 -13.80 -10.18
CA ASP A 35 35.46 -13.51 -11.58
C ASP A 35 34.02 -13.00 -11.79
N TRP A 36 33.25 -12.90 -10.68
CA TRP A 36 31.86 -12.48 -10.75
C TRP A 36 31.74 -10.96 -10.79
N ASN A 37 31.25 -10.43 -11.89
CA ASN A 37 30.95 -9.02 -12.06
C ASN A 37 29.41 -8.79 -12.07
N TRP A 38 28.90 -8.36 -10.94
CA TRP A 38 27.47 -8.13 -10.73
C TRP A 38 26.88 -7.04 -11.65
N GLU A 39 27.66 -6.01 -11.97
CA GLU A 39 27.20 -4.94 -12.86
C GLU A 39 27.04 -5.48 -14.30
N LYS A 40 27.98 -6.29 -14.76
CA LYS A 40 27.91 -6.90 -16.09
C LYS A 40 26.74 -7.90 -16.16
N ALA A 41 26.57 -8.74 -15.16
CA ALA A 41 25.46 -9.69 -15.08
C ALA A 41 24.11 -8.97 -15.06
N GLY A 42 23.98 -7.90 -14.29
CA GLY A 42 22.78 -7.08 -14.25
C GLY A 42 22.45 -6.45 -15.60
N LYS A 43 23.45 -5.94 -16.31
CA LYS A 43 23.25 -5.37 -17.66
C LYS A 43 22.80 -6.44 -18.67
N GLU A 44 23.44 -7.62 -18.66
CA GLU A 44 23.07 -8.72 -19.56
C GLU A 44 21.63 -9.20 -19.32
N VAL A 45 21.18 -9.27 -18.07
CA VAL A 45 19.80 -9.63 -17.75
C VAL A 45 18.84 -8.54 -18.26
N MET A 46 19.17 -7.28 -18.05
CA MET A 46 18.33 -6.16 -18.51
C MET A 46 18.23 -6.07 -20.04
N GLU A 47 19.34 -6.34 -20.74
CA GLU A 47 19.36 -6.34 -22.21
C GLU A 47 18.57 -7.49 -22.83
N LYS A 48 18.53 -8.65 -22.14
CA LYS A 48 17.80 -9.84 -22.62
C LYS A 48 16.33 -9.87 -22.16
N THR A 49 15.95 -9.02 -21.23
CA THR A 49 14.55 -8.94 -20.76
C THR A 49 13.72 -8.15 -21.78
N PRO A 50 12.62 -8.73 -22.29
CA PRO A 50 11.72 -7.99 -23.18
C PRO A 50 11.30 -6.66 -22.53
N LYS A 51 11.31 -5.58 -23.33
CA LYS A 51 10.97 -4.24 -22.81
C LYS A 51 9.58 -4.19 -22.15
N GLU A 52 8.67 -5.02 -22.63
CA GLU A 52 7.32 -5.15 -22.08
C GLU A 52 7.29 -5.73 -20.65
N LEU A 53 8.35 -6.46 -20.24
CA LEU A 53 8.50 -7.00 -18.88
C LEU A 53 9.34 -6.10 -17.97
N LEU A 54 9.96 -5.06 -18.53
CA LEU A 54 10.66 -4.07 -17.71
C LEU A 54 9.61 -3.09 -17.19
N PRO A 55 9.56 -2.83 -15.88
CA PRO A 55 8.70 -1.78 -15.37
C PRO A 55 9.11 -0.46 -16.03
N GLU A 56 8.15 0.21 -16.65
CA GLU A 56 8.36 1.48 -17.36
C GLU A 56 8.92 2.57 -16.43
N ASP A 57 8.62 2.44 -15.15
CA ASP A 57 9.18 3.29 -14.10
C ASP A 57 9.57 2.43 -12.89
N LYS A 58 10.87 2.42 -12.56
CA LYS A 58 11.40 1.72 -11.36
C LYS A 58 10.81 2.26 -10.05
N ASN A 59 10.19 3.43 -10.09
CA ASN A 59 9.53 4.08 -8.96
C ASN A 59 8.00 4.03 -9.07
N ALA A 60 7.44 3.47 -10.15
CA ALA A 60 6.00 3.31 -10.29
C ALA A 60 5.51 2.27 -9.28
N ARG A 61 5.22 2.71 -8.09
CA ARG A 61 4.43 1.92 -7.15
C ARG A 61 3.01 1.88 -7.69
N ILE A 62 2.47 0.70 -7.87
CA ILE A 62 1.06 0.55 -8.21
C ILE A 62 0.27 1.08 -7.02
N SER A 63 -0.25 2.29 -7.16
CA SER A 63 -1.14 2.90 -6.20
C SER A 63 -2.56 2.73 -6.72
N VAL A 64 -3.44 2.17 -5.89
CA VAL A 64 -4.86 2.10 -6.19
C VAL A 64 -5.58 3.09 -5.30
N ALA A 65 -6.23 4.07 -5.94
CA ALA A 65 -7.04 5.06 -5.26
C ALA A 65 -8.50 4.58 -5.14
N TYR A 66 -9.06 4.71 -3.96
CA TYR A 66 -10.45 4.44 -3.65
C TYR A 66 -11.13 5.73 -3.22
N GLU A 67 -12.03 6.22 -4.06
CA GLU A 67 -12.74 7.50 -3.84
C GLU A 67 -13.64 7.43 -2.60
N ALA A 68 -13.69 8.52 -1.84
CA ALA A 68 -14.52 8.59 -0.64
C ALA A 68 -16.02 8.56 -0.94
N GLU A 69 -16.42 9.04 -2.11
CA GLU A 69 -17.81 9.04 -2.56
C GLU A 69 -18.35 7.64 -2.87
N ALA A 70 -17.44 6.72 -3.20
CA ALA A 70 -17.78 5.30 -3.46
C ALA A 70 -17.74 4.45 -2.19
N ALA A 71 -17.26 4.99 -1.08
CA ALA A 71 -17.18 4.30 0.19
C ALA A 71 -18.56 4.15 0.85
N THR A 72 -18.66 3.21 1.79
CA THR A 72 -19.84 3.07 2.65
C THR A 72 -19.79 4.13 3.75
N LEU A 73 -20.78 5.00 3.79
CA LEU A 73 -20.85 6.15 4.69
C LEU A 73 -21.95 5.99 5.72
N LYS A 74 -21.66 6.37 6.98
CA LYS A 74 -22.66 6.45 8.05
C LYS A 74 -22.59 7.79 8.75
N GLY A 75 -23.72 8.22 9.32
CA GLY A 75 -23.85 9.49 10.04
C GLY A 75 -24.28 10.64 9.15
N LYS A 76 -23.89 11.87 9.50
CA LYS A 76 -24.22 13.07 8.72
C LYS A 76 -23.03 13.50 7.88
N PHE A 77 -23.25 13.64 6.59
CA PHE A 77 -22.23 14.04 5.64
C PHE A 77 -22.85 14.72 4.42
N ARG A 78 -22.03 15.44 3.67
CA ARG A 78 -22.35 15.95 2.33
C ARG A 78 -21.26 15.59 1.36
N LYS A 79 -21.63 15.23 0.15
CA LYS A 79 -20.70 15.14 -0.99
C LYS A 79 -20.63 16.54 -1.61
N LYS A 80 -19.43 17.09 -1.70
CA LYS A 80 -19.22 18.47 -2.15
C LYS A 80 -17.93 18.59 -2.93
N GLU A 81 -17.98 19.34 -4.02
CA GLU A 81 -16.77 19.74 -4.72
C GLU A 81 -16.06 20.86 -3.94
N HIS A 82 -14.76 20.69 -3.75
CA HIS A 82 -13.88 21.69 -3.16
C HIS A 82 -12.54 21.69 -3.90
N ARG A 83 -12.16 22.85 -4.48
CA ARG A 83 -10.91 23.00 -5.25
C ARG A 83 -10.77 21.99 -6.39
N LYS A 84 -11.83 21.77 -7.18
CA LYS A 84 -11.90 20.83 -8.30
C LYS A 84 -11.78 19.35 -7.90
N GLN A 85 -12.02 19.02 -6.65
CA GLN A 85 -12.04 17.66 -6.14
C GLN A 85 -13.33 17.45 -5.36
N THR A 86 -14.02 16.37 -5.66
CA THR A 86 -15.20 15.98 -4.91
C THR A 86 -14.75 15.21 -3.67
N GLY A 87 -15.36 15.50 -2.54
CA GLY A 87 -15.04 14.82 -1.30
C GLY A 87 -16.28 14.66 -0.41
N VAL A 88 -16.15 13.81 0.59
CA VAL A 88 -17.14 13.55 1.61
C VAL A 88 -16.83 14.40 2.83
N PHE A 89 -17.67 15.37 3.13
CA PHE A 89 -17.55 16.30 4.25
C PHE A 89 -18.47 15.88 5.38
N PHE A 90 -17.91 15.55 6.52
CA PHE A 90 -18.68 15.17 7.69
C PHE A 90 -19.23 16.39 8.44
N GLU A 91 -20.50 16.28 8.83
CA GLU A 91 -21.21 17.27 9.63
C GLU A 91 -21.35 16.81 11.07
N LYS A 92 -21.81 17.72 11.92
CA LYS A 92 -22.09 17.42 13.33
C LYS A 92 -23.11 16.28 13.44
N GLY A 93 -22.69 15.18 14.02
CA GLY A 93 -23.51 13.99 14.20
C GLY A 93 -22.78 12.92 15.00
N LYS A 94 -23.52 12.00 15.59
CA LYS A 94 -22.94 10.84 16.29
C LYS A 94 -22.78 9.68 15.32
N GLY A 95 -21.73 8.89 15.55
CA GLY A 95 -21.49 7.63 14.81
C GLY A 95 -21.11 7.85 13.35
N ASN A 96 -20.42 8.94 13.05
CA ASN A 96 -19.88 9.19 11.72
C ASN A 96 -18.81 8.15 11.38
N SER A 97 -18.88 7.56 10.20
CA SER A 97 -17.87 6.65 9.70
C SER A 97 -17.80 6.60 8.19
N ILE A 98 -16.63 6.21 7.68
CA ILE A 98 -16.38 5.92 6.28
C ILE A 98 -15.64 4.58 6.17
N GLU A 99 -16.14 3.67 5.33
CA GLU A 99 -15.58 2.34 5.11
C GLU A 99 -15.32 2.13 3.62
N TRP A 100 -14.05 1.90 3.27
CA TRP A 100 -13.64 1.52 1.93
C TRP A 100 -13.48 0.01 1.83
N ASN A 101 -14.01 -0.59 0.76
CA ASN A 101 -13.68 -1.95 0.37
C ASN A 101 -12.46 -1.90 -0.55
N VAL A 102 -11.38 -2.55 -0.15
CA VAL A 102 -10.10 -2.48 -0.82
C VAL A 102 -9.62 -3.87 -1.24
N SER A 103 -8.83 -3.91 -2.30
CA SER A 103 -8.27 -5.16 -2.81
C SER A 103 -6.75 -5.04 -2.90
N THR A 104 -6.07 -6.11 -2.53
CA THR A 104 -4.62 -6.22 -2.61
C THR A 104 -4.22 -7.37 -3.52
N GLY A 105 -3.24 -7.16 -4.39
CA GLY A 105 -2.79 -8.15 -5.36
C GLY A 105 -1.57 -8.97 -4.92
N LEU A 106 -0.81 -8.48 -3.95
CA LEU A 106 0.42 -9.10 -3.48
C LEU A 106 0.40 -9.29 -1.97
N ALA A 107 1.19 -10.22 -1.48
CA ALA A 107 1.40 -10.41 -0.07
C ALA A 107 2.53 -9.50 0.43
N GLN A 108 2.18 -8.44 1.16
CA GLN A 108 3.13 -7.45 1.70
C GLN A 108 2.52 -6.60 2.81
N VAL A 109 3.30 -5.70 3.37
CA VAL A 109 2.81 -4.59 4.22
C VAL A 109 2.47 -3.43 3.30
N TYR A 110 1.24 -2.95 3.36
CA TYR A 110 0.77 -1.83 2.53
C TYR A 110 0.80 -0.52 3.30
N ALA A 111 1.13 0.55 2.59
CA ALA A 111 0.88 1.91 3.04
C ALA A 111 -0.58 2.29 2.75
N LEU A 112 -1.24 2.88 3.74
CA LEU A 112 -2.58 3.43 3.65
C LEU A 112 -2.45 4.95 3.70
N ARG A 113 -2.83 5.64 2.62
CA ARG A 113 -2.70 7.09 2.50
C ARG A 113 -4.08 7.72 2.33
N PHE A 114 -4.51 8.45 3.33
CA PHE A 114 -5.78 9.15 3.34
C PHE A 114 -5.59 10.56 2.83
N LYS A 115 -6.29 10.91 1.75
CA LYS A 115 -6.38 12.28 1.28
C LYS A 115 -7.54 12.95 2.00
N TYR A 116 -7.22 13.92 2.85
CA TYR A 116 -8.16 14.50 3.78
C TYR A 116 -8.04 16.01 3.87
N MET A 117 -9.05 16.62 4.43
CA MET A 117 -9.05 18.00 4.89
C MET A 117 -9.68 18.07 6.27
N ASN A 118 -9.03 18.78 7.19
CA ASN A 118 -9.55 19.10 8.52
C ASN A 118 -9.73 20.61 8.64
N THR A 119 -10.97 21.06 8.55
CA THR A 119 -11.33 22.49 8.64
C THR A 119 -11.46 22.99 10.07
N THR A 120 -11.37 22.10 11.05
CA THR A 120 -11.33 22.49 12.46
C THR A 120 -9.97 23.10 12.80
N ARG A 121 -9.93 23.86 13.87
CA ARG A 121 -8.65 24.42 14.39
C ARG A 121 -7.98 23.49 15.39
N LYS A 122 -8.26 22.18 15.31
CA LYS A 122 -7.75 21.18 16.24
C LYS A 122 -7.40 19.90 15.50
N PRO A 123 -6.33 19.21 15.89
CA PRO A 123 -6.12 17.83 15.45
C PRO A 123 -7.30 16.96 15.85
N MET A 124 -7.73 16.06 14.96
CA MET A 124 -8.89 15.22 15.19
C MET A 124 -8.49 13.75 15.27
N PRO A 125 -8.69 13.10 16.42
CA PRO A 125 -8.46 11.66 16.56
C PRO A 125 -9.61 10.89 15.92
N VAL A 126 -9.27 9.89 15.11
CA VAL A 126 -10.21 9.00 14.42
C VAL A 126 -9.73 7.56 14.59
N LEU A 127 -10.62 6.69 15.00
CA LEU A 127 -10.34 5.26 15.09
C LEU A 127 -10.27 4.66 13.68
N MET A 128 -9.17 4.05 13.35
CA MET A 128 -8.95 3.30 12.12
C MET A 128 -8.95 1.81 12.43
N LYS A 129 -9.70 1.04 11.64
CA LYS A 129 -9.66 -0.43 11.64
C LYS A 129 -9.35 -0.93 10.24
N PHE A 130 -8.41 -1.86 10.17
CA PHE A 130 -8.15 -2.66 8.99
C PHE A 130 -8.70 -4.06 9.22
N ILE A 131 -9.62 -4.51 8.37
CA ILE A 131 -10.49 -5.66 8.63
C ILE A 131 -10.39 -6.61 7.43
N ASP A 132 -10.27 -7.90 7.68
CA ASP A 132 -10.26 -8.92 6.62
C ASP A 132 -11.66 -9.24 6.09
N SER A 133 -11.73 -10.08 5.06
CA SER A 133 -12.99 -10.52 4.44
C SER A 133 -13.90 -11.33 5.37
N LYS A 134 -13.37 -11.86 6.47
CA LYS A 134 -14.11 -12.60 7.49
C LYS A 134 -14.61 -11.70 8.62
N GLY A 135 -14.28 -10.42 8.59
CA GLY A 135 -14.64 -9.45 9.63
C GLY A 135 -13.66 -9.42 10.81
N VAL A 136 -12.51 -10.07 10.69
CA VAL A 136 -11.47 -10.03 11.74
C VAL A 136 -10.70 -8.72 11.63
N VAL A 137 -10.59 -7.99 12.74
CA VAL A 137 -9.78 -6.77 12.82
C VAL A 137 -8.31 -7.16 12.88
N LEU A 138 -7.57 -6.86 11.83
CA LEU A 138 -6.13 -7.13 11.72
C LEU A 138 -5.29 -6.03 12.34
N LYS A 139 -5.78 -4.78 12.28
CA LYS A 139 -5.17 -3.62 12.92
C LYS A 139 -6.26 -2.67 13.41
N GLU A 140 -6.03 -2.11 14.59
CA GLU A 140 -6.80 -1.01 15.15
C GLU A 140 -5.82 0.06 15.65
N ASP A 141 -6.07 1.33 15.31
CA ASP A 141 -5.18 2.44 15.65
C ASP A 141 -5.97 3.75 15.72
N ILE A 142 -5.49 4.70 16.52
CA ILE A 142 -6.06 6.06 16.56
C ILE A 142 -5.18 6.97 15.71
N LEU A 143 -5.70 7.34 14.55
CA LEU A 143 -5.05 8.29 13.66
C LEU A 143 -5.45 9.71 14.05
N THR A 144 -4.48 10.57 14.27
CA THR A 144 -4.72 11.98 14.53
C THR A 144 -4.57 12.78 13.25
N PHE A 145 -5.66 13.34 12.73
CA PHE A 145 -5.67 14.17 11.53
C PHE A 145 -5.40 15.63 11.90
N PRO A 146 -4.20 16.16 11.59
CA PRO A 146 -3.86 17.56 11.85
C PRO A 146 -4.79 18.53 11.12
N GLU A 147 -4.85 19.74 11.58
CA GLU A 147 -5.55 20.82 10.89
C GLU A 147 -4.95 21.08 9.49
N THR A 148 -5.81 21.36 8.54
CA THR A 148 -5.40 21.68 7.17
C THR A 148 -6.23 22.82 6.64
N PRO A 149 -5.93 24.08 7.03
CA PRO A 149 -6.81 25.17 6.69
C PRO A 149 -7.07 25.21 5.18
N ASP A 150 -8.28 24.80 4.80
CA ASP A 150 -8.82 24.84 3.44
C ASP A 150 -7.93 24.18 2.36
N LYS A 151 -7.14 23.14 2.73
CA LYS A 151 -6.27 22.41 1.79
C LYS A 151 -6.38 20.89 1.99
N TRP A 152 -6.40 20.17 0.88
CA TRP A 152 -6.22 18.72 0.90
C TRP A 152 -4.79 18.36 1.29
N LYS A 153 -4.64 17.44 2.21
CA LYS A 153 -3.35 16.87 2.63
C LYS A 153 -3.42 15.35 2.66
N MET A 154 -2.26 14.72 2.73
CA MET A 154 -2.14 13.28 2.87
C MET A 154 -1.74 12.93 4.30
N MET A 155 -2.45 11.96 4.88
CA MET A 155 -2.05 11.25 6.10
C MET A 155 -1.71 9.83 5.72
N SER A 156 -0.58 9.33 6.20
CA SER A 156 -0.13 7.96 5.89
C SER A 156 0.00 7.13 7.16
N THR A 157 -0.42 5.87 7.06
CA THR A 157 -0.15 4.80 8.02
C THR A 157 0.14 3.52 7.23
N THR A 158 0.24 2.38 7.90
CA THR A 158 0.45 1.09 7.24
C THR A 158 -0.55 0.06 7.74
N THR A 159 -0.66 -1.08 7.06
CA THR A 159 -1.43 -2.23 7.55
C THR A 159 -0.85 -2.81 8.85
N GLY A 160 0.37 -2.42 9.20
CA GLY A 160 1.06 -2.84 10.44
C GLY A 160 1.62 -4.25 10.37
N THR A 161 0.97 -5.15 9.65
CA THR A 161 1.37 -6.53 9.47
C THR A 161 1.41 -6.88 7.98
N PHE A 162 2.11 -7.95 7.69
CA PHE A 162 2.10 -8.59 6.38
C PHE A 162 0.71 -9.17 6.11
N ILE A 163 0.09 -8.80 5.01
CA ILE A 163 -1.22 -9.29 4.59
C ILE A 163 -1.14 -9.98 3.24
N ASN A 164 -1.97 -10.99 3.02
CA ASN A 164 -2.05 -11.70 1.75
C ASN A 164 -2.80 -10.88 0.68
N ALA A 165 -2.71 -11.32 -0.57
CA ALA A 165 -3.62 -10.86 -1.61
C ALA A 165 -5.07 -11.19 -1.23
N GLY A 166 -5.98 -10.25 -1.42
CA GLY A 166 -7.38 -10.45 -1.06
C GLY A 166 -8.20 -9.17 -0.94
N HIS A 167 -9.37 -9.32 -0.34
CA HIS A 167 -10.30 -8.22 -0.07
C HIS A 167 -10.31 -7.87 1.40
N TYR A 168 -10.27 -6.58 1.67
CA TYR A 168 -10.21 -6.02 3.01
C TYR A 168 -11.11 -4.80 3.11
N LYS A 169 -11.31 -4.33 4.34
CA LYS A 169 -12.03 -3.10 4.63
C LYS A 169 -11.14 -2.17 5.44
N VAL A 170 -11.19 -0.90 5.11
CA VAL A 170 -10.56 0.19 5.88
C VAL A 170 -11.68 1.05 6.43
N LEU A 171 -11.88 1.03 7.73
CA LEU A 171 -12.91 1.79 8.42
C LEU A 171 -12.27 2.92 9.21
N LEU A 172 -12.74 4.13 8.99
CA LEU A 172 -12.50 5.28 9.87
C LEU A 172 -13.78 5.64 10.58
N SER A 173 -13.71 5.84 11.90
CA SER A 173 -14.86 6.21 12.71
C SER A 173 -14.49 7.09 13.90
N ALA A 174 -15.39 8.00 14.28
CA ALA A 174 -15.31 8.76 15.52
C ALA A 174 -16.71 9.15 16.01
N GLU A 175 -16.81 9.49 17.28
CA GLU A 175 -18.08 10.01 17.82
C GLU A 175 -18.54 11.28 17.08
N ASN A 176 -17.59 12.13 16.75
CA ASN A 176 -17.82 13.35 15.97
C ASN A 176 -16.70 13.54 14.96
N MET A 177 -17.02 13.58 13.67
CA MET A 177 -16.10 13.88 12.57
C MET A 177 -16.40 15.26 11.94
N GLU A 178 -17.15 16.13 12.62
CA GLU A 178 -17.48 17.45 12.10
C GLU A 178 -16.24 18.24 11.69
N GLY A 179 -16.24 18.71 10.44
CA GLY A 179 -15.12 19.44 9.86
C GLY A 179 -14.02 18.59 9.24
N LEU A 180 -14.10 17.26 9.36
CA LEU A 180 -13.27 16.38 8.54
C LEU A 180 -13.93 16.14 7.18
N ALA A 181 -13.08 16.10 6.16
CA ALA A 181 -13.46 15.66 4.84
C ALA A 181 -12.42 14.64 4.31
N PHE A 182 -12.89 13.70 3.48
CA PHE A 182 -12.05 12.74 2.78
C PHE A 182 -12.36 12.80 1.29
N ASP A 183 -11.30 12.71 0.49
CA ASP A 183 -11.33 12.65 -0.97
C ASP A 183 -11.08 11.20 -1.43
N ALA A 184 -9.99 10.60 -0.99
CA ALA A 184 -9.61 9.25 -1.38
C ALA A 184 -8.78 8.52 -0.32
N LEU A 185 -8.73 7.20 -0.44
CA LEU A 185 -7.77 6.31 0.19
C LEU A 185 -6.88 5.69 -0.89
N ASP A 186 -5.57 5.92 -0.83
CA ASP A 186 -4.58 5.23 -1.66
C ASP A 186 -3.97 4.06 -0.90
N ILE A 187 -3.80 2.93 -1.60
CA ILE A 187 -3.09 1.75 -1.10
C ILE A 187 -1.88 1.50 -1.98
N GLN A 188 -0.70 1.37 -1.37
CA GLN A 188 0.58 1.20 -2.05
C GLN A 188 1.38 0.05 -1.47
#